data_a72293d594a10cb38e4ee801d78b6ff6
#
_entry.id   a72293d594a10cb38e4ee801d78b6ff6
#
_cell.length_a   1.000
_cell.length_b   1.000
_cell.length_c   1.000
_cell.angle_alpha   90.00
_cell.angle_beta   90.00
_cell.angle_gamma   90.00
#
_symmetry.space_group_name_H-M   'P 1'
#
loop_
_entity.id
_entity.type
_entity.pdbx_description
1 polymer ?
#
loop_
_entity_poly.entity_id
_entity_poly.type
_entity_poly.pdbx_seq_one_letter_code
_entity_poly.pdbx_strand_id
1 'polypeptide(L)'
;TQRLPRLVGTGKAKELIYTGANVAAAEAYRIGLLNKVVAVEDLLEETKAMAEKIIENSPLGVEGSKKSINQGMQMSIQQGLALESEVFGALFATEDQKEGMTAFVEKRNAQFENK
;
A
#
# COMPACT_ATOMS: atom_id res chain seq x y z
N THR A 1 -9.32 -4.30 -18.40
CA THR A 1 -9.21 -5.77 -18.39
C THR A 1 -7.98 -6.30 -17.65
N GLN A 2 -6.99 -5.47 -17.32
CA GLN A 2 -5.79 -5.93 -16.61
C GLN A 2 -5.71 -5.38 -15.18
N ARG A 3 -6.01 -4.09 -14.98
CA ARG A 3 -5.95 -3.47 -13.66
C ARG A 3 -7.11 -3.86 -12.76
N LEU A 4 -8.34 -3.75 -13.27
CA LEU A 4 -9.55 -4.01 -12.49
C LEU A 4 -9.59 -5.44 -11.90
N PRO A 5 -9.34 -6.53 -12.69
CA PRO A 5 -9.36 -7.88 -12.13
C PRO A 5 -8.34 -8.13 -11.01
N ARG A 6 -7.21 -7.42 -11.04
CA ARG A 6 -6.19 -7.54 -9.99
C ARG A 6 -6.57 -6.84 -8.69
N LEU A 7 -7.50 -5.85 -8.77
CA LEU A 7 -8.01 -5.14 -7.60
C LEU A 7 -9.23 -5.82 -6.98
N VAL A 8 -10.23 -6.19 -7.82
CA VAL A 8 -11.56 -6.64 -7.35
C VAL A 8 -11.83 -8.13 -7.59
N GLY A 9 -10.86 -8.85 -8.12
CA GLY A 9 -11.00 -10.24 -8.52
C GLY A 9 -11.67 -10.41 -9.89
N THR A 10 -11.41 -11.56 -10.52
CA THR A 10 -11.82 -11.83 -11.92
C THR A 10 -13.34 -11.90 -12.10
N GLY A 11 -14.06 -12.44 -11.11
CA GLY A 11 -15.52 -12.57 -11.17
C GLY A 11 -16.21 -11.20 -11.22
N LYS A 12 -15.90 -10.33 -10.26
CA LYS A 12 -16.50 -9.00 -10.19
C LYS A 12 -16.06 -8.12 -11.37
N ALA A 13 -14.81 -8.22 -11.79
CA ALA A 13 -14.35 -7.50 -12.96
C ALA A 13 -15.09 -7.90 -14.25
N LYS A 14 -15.32 -9.20 -14.46
CA LYS A 14 -16.10 -9.70 -15.61
C LYS A 14 -17.55 -9.19 -15.58
N GLU A 15 -18.20 -9.27 -14.40
CA GLU A 15 -19.55 -8.73 -14.23
C GLU A 15 -19.61 -7.26 -14.67
N LEU A 16 -18.74 -6.41 -14.13
CA LEU A 16 -18.72 -4.98 -14.43
C LEU A 16 -18.42 -4.68 -15.90
N ILE A 17 -17.41 -5.36 -16.46
CA ILE A 17 -16.98 -5.12 -17.85
C ILE A 17 -18.04 -5.64 -18.85
N TYR A 18 -18.61 -6.82 -18.61
CA TYR A 18 -19.54 -7.43 -19.56
C TYR A 18 -20.90 -6.75 -19.55
N THR A 19 -21.34 -6.24 -18.40
CA THR A 19 -22.61 -5.53 -18.28
C THR A 19 -22.51 -4.04 -18.62
N GLY A 20 -21.31 -3.45 -18.57
CA GLY A 20 -21.12 -2.01 -18.68
C GLY A 20 -21.78 -1.23 -17.54
N ALA A 21 -22.01 -1.86 -16.40
CA ALA A 21 -22.71 -1.25 -15.27
C ALA A 21 -21.91 -0.12 -14.63
N ASN A 22 -22.62 0.95 -14.27
CA ASN A 22 -22.05 2.02 -13.44
C ASN A 22 -21.87 1.51 -12.00
N VAL A 23 -20.75 1.90 -11.38
CA VAL A 23 -20.42 1.52 -10.00
C VAL A 23 -20.49 2.75 -9.10
N ALA A 24 -21.40 2.75 -8.14
CA ALA A 24 -21.46 3.79 -7.12
C ALA A 24 -20.25 3.72 -6.18
N ALA A 25 -19.85 4.86 -5.58
CA ALA A 25 -18.69 4.95 -4.70
C ALA A 25 -18.75 3.95 -3.53
N ALA A 26 -19.92 3.77 -2.92
CA ALA A 26 -20.11 2.80 -1.83
C ALA A 26 -19.84 1.36 -2.26
N GLU A 27 -20.30 0.95 -3.46
CA GLU A 27 -20.00 -0.38 -4.00
C GLU A 27 -18.54 -0.50 -4.41
N ALA A 28 -17.94 0.53 -5.01
CA ALA A 28 -16.53 0.55 -5.34
C ALA A 28 -15.63 0.37 -4.09
N TYR A 29 -16.01 0.97 -2.98
CA TYR A 29 -15.37 0.74 -1.68
C TYR A 29 -15.58 -0.70 -1.19
N ARG A 30 -16.80 -1.20 -1.22
CA ARG A 30 -17.14 -2.56 -0.77
C ARG A 30 -16.37 -3.65 -1.51
N ILE A 31 -16.13 -3.48 -2.80
CA ILE A 31 -15.39 -4.44 -3.64
C ILE A 31 -13.87 -4.22 -3.64
N GLY A 32 -13.34 -3.29 -2.86
CA GLY A 32 -11.91 -3.02 -2.75
C GLY A 32 -11.30 -2.21 -3.90
N LEU A 33 -12.13 -1.54 -4.72
CA LEU A 33 -11.65 -0.64 -5.77
C LEU A 33 -11.21 0.71 -5.22
N LEU A 34 -11.82 1.17 -4.12
CA LEU A 34 -11.48 2.40 -3.39
C LEU A 34 -11.03 2.08 -1.98
N ASN A 35 -10.08 2.86 -1.47
CA ASN A 35 -9.58 2.75 -0.11
C ASN A 35 -10.54 3.39 0.92
N LYS A 36 -11.25 4.45 0.51
CA LYS A 36 -12.17 5.22 1.38
C LYS A 36 -13.19 5.95 0.52
N VAL A 37 -14.36 6.23 1.09
CA VAL A 37 -15.37 7.13 0.53
C VAL A 37 -15.68 8.16 1.60
N VAL A 38 -15.66 9.42 1.20
CA VAL A 38 -15.88 10.59 2.08
C VAL A 38 -16.78 11.60 1.37
N ALA A 39 -17.28 12.60 2.09
CA ALA A 39 -17.96 13.73 1.49
C ALA A 39 -16.98 14.53 0.60
N VAL A 40 -17.50 15.20 -0.43
CA VAL A 40 -16.65 15.91 -1.41
C VAL A 40 -15.82 17.01 -0.74
N GLU A 41 -16.41 17.70 0.21
CA GLU A 41 -15.78 18.76 1.01
C GLU A 41 -14.61 18.25 1.85
N ASP A 42 -14.65 17.01 2.29
CA ASP A 42 -13.63 16.39 3.18
C ASP A 42 -12.51 15.69 2.39
N LEU A 43 -12.67 15.53 1.07
CA LEU A 43 -11.79 14.70 0.25
C LEU A 43 -10.31 15.10 0.35
N LEU A 44 -10.03 16.40 0.29
CA LEU A 44 -8.67 16.91 0.32
C LEU A 44 -8.03 16.75 1.71
N GLU A 45 -8.79 17.02 2.77
CA GLU A 45 -8.33 16.87 4.14
C GLU A 45 -8.02 15.42 4.47
N GLU A 46 -8.92 14.50 4.13
CA GLU A 46 -8.74 13.07 4.35
C GLU A 46 -7.58 12.49 3.53
N THR A 47 -7.38 13.00 2.31
CA THR A 47 -6.24 12.59 1.49
C THR A 47 -4.91 13.06 2.09
N LYS A 48 -4.85 14.29 2.59
CA LYS A 48 -3.68 14.82 3.30
C LYS A 48 -3.39 14.02 4.56
N ALA A 49 -4.41 13.77 5.38
CA ALA A 49 -4.26 12.96 6.60
C ALA A 49 -3.72 11.54 6.31
N MET A 50 -4.12 10.94 5.19
CA MET A 50 -3.55 9.66 4.76
C MET A 50 -2.08 9.79 4.34
N ALA A 51 -1.74 10.86 3.60
CA ALA A 51 -0.36 11.12 3.18
C ALA A 51 0.55 11.39 4.40
N GLU A 52 0.07 12.14 5.39
CA GLU A 52 0.79 12.39 6.65
C GLU A 52 1.12 11.08 7.38
N LYS A 53 0.16 10.16 7.50
CA LYS A 53 0.41 8.83 8.08
C LYS A 53 1.47 8.02 7.31
N ILE A 54 1.56 8.21 5.99
CA ILE A 54 2.61 7.55 5.19
C ILE A 54 3.97 8.19 5.48
N ILE A 55 4.03 9.52 5.60
CA ILE A 55 5.26 10.29 5.87
C ILE A 55 5.82 10.00 7.27
N GLU A 56 4.99 9.62 8.22
CA GLU A 56 5.41 9.21 9.57
C GLU A 56 6.23 7.90 9.58
N ASN A 57 6.22 7.12 8.50
CA ASN A 57 6.98 5.89 8.38
C ASN A 57 8.33 6.12 7.71
N SER A 58 9.26 5.16 7.89
CA SER A 58 10.56 5.20 7.20
C SER A 58 10.37 5.32 5.69
N PRO A 59 10.95 6.33 5.03
CA PRO A 59 10.91 6.46 3.58
C PRO A 59 11.47 5.23 2.87
N LEU A 60 12.57 4.66 3.36
CA LEU A 60 13.17 3.42 2.83
C LEU A 60 12.24 2.22 3.01
N GLY A 61 11.54 2.14 4.14
CA GLY A 61 10.53 1.10 4.40
C GLY A 61 9.35 1.19 3.43
N VAL A 62 8.85 2.40 3.18
CA VAL A 62 7.77 2.66 2.21
C VAL A 62 8.23 2.32 0.79
N GLU A 63 9.45 2.73 0.39
CA GLU A 63 10.02 2.41 -0.91
C GLU A 63 10.19 0.90 -1.09
N GLY A 64 10.77 0.21 -0.10
CA GLY A 64 10.94 -1.25 -0.10
C GLY A 64 9.61 -1.99 -0.24
N SER A 65 8.60 -1.57 0.54
CA SER A 65 7.24 -2.13 0.47
C SER A 65 6.62 -1.92 -0.92
N LYS A 66 6.73 -0.72 -1.49
CA LYS A 66 6.25 -0.40 -2.84
C LYS A 66 6.94 -1.28 -3.90
N LYS A 67 8.26 -1.47 -3.80
CA LYS A 67 9.03 -2.35 -4.69
C LYS A 67 8.53 -3.79 -4.59
N SER A 68 8.44 -4.34 -3.38
CA SER A 68 8.00 -5.71 -3.14
C SER A 68 6.58 -5.96 -3.65
N ILE A 69 5.63 -5.06 -3.37
CA ILE A 69 4.26 -5.19 -3.86
C ILE A 69 4.20 -5.11 -5.39
N ASN A 70 4.78 -4.05 -5.98
CA ASN A 70 4.62 -3.82 -7.41
C ASN A 70 5.32 -4.88 -8.28
N GLN A 71 6.49 -5.35 -7.87
CA GLN A 71 7.23 -6.38 -8.60
C GLN A 71 6.73 -7.78 -8.26
N GLY A 72 6.48 -8.08 -6.97
CA GLY A 72 5.98 -9.37 -6.51
C GLY A 72 4.65 -9.75 -7.14
N MET A 73 3.74 -8.78 -7.36
CA MET A 73 2.48 -9.01 -8.07
C MET A 73 2.64 -9.36 -9.56
N GLN A 74 3.85 -9.27 -10.13
CA GLN A 74 4.16 -9.68 -11.51
C GLN A 74 4.84 -11.05 -11.60
N MET A 75 5.08 -11.70 -10.45
CA MET A 75 5.85 -12.93 -10.32
C MET A 75 4.99 -14.08 -9.78
N SER A 76 5.53 -15.30 -9.74
CA SER A 76 4.95 -16.37 -8.93
C SER A 76 5.07 -16.02 -7.45
N ILE A 77 4.20 -16.59 -6.62
CA ILE A 77 4.24 -16.32 -5.16
C ILE A 77 5.60 -16.67 -4.55
N GLN A 78 6.25 -17.75 -5.01
CA GLN A 78 7.57 -18.15 -4.52
C GLN A 78 8.64 -17.11 -4.86
N GLN A 79 8.62 -16.57 -6.08
CA GLN A 79 9.52 -15.50 -6.50
C GLN A 79 9.24 -14.20 -5.76
N GLY A 80 7.96 -13.87 -5.55
CA GLY A 80 7.55 -12.70 -4.77
C GLY A 80 8.03 -12.76 -3.32
N LEU A 81 7.89 -13.92 -2.66
CA LEU A 81 8.42 -14.14 -1.31
C LEU A 81 9.95 -14.05 -1.23
N ALA A 82 10.66 -14.52 -2.25
CA ALA A 82 12.11 -14.38 -2.32
C ALA A 82 12.52 -12.91 -2.45
N LEU A 83 11.85 -12.14 -3.32
CA LEU A 83 12.07 -10.70 -3.47
C LEU A 83 11.76 -9.94 -2.16
N GLU A 84 10.65 -10.28 -1.50
CA GLU A 84 10.28 -9.68 -0.21
C GLU A 84 11.37 -9.92 0.83
N SER A 85 11.87 -11.15 0.94
CA SER A 85 12.94 -11.49 1.88
C SER A 85 14.24 -10.75 1.59
N GLU A 86 14.59 -10.56 0.32
CA GLU A 86 15.76 -9.78 -0.10
C GLU A 86 15.60 -8.30 0.28
N VAL A 87 14.46 -7.70 -0.07
CA VAL A 87 14.18 -6.28 0.25
C VAL A 87 14.12 -6.07 1.76
N PHE A 88 13.45 -6.96 2.49
CA PHE A 88 13.35 -6.91 3.94
C PHE A 88 14.74 -7.01 4.60
N GLY A 89 15.57 -7.97 4.17
CA GLY A 89 16.93 -8.12 4.66
C GLY A 89 17.80 -6.87 4.40
N ALA A 90 17.67 -6.25 3.23
CA ALA A 90 18.40 -5.03 2.91
C ALA A 90 18.02 -3.86 3.83
N LEU A 91 16.75 -3.75 4.24
CA LEU A 91 16.30 -2.70 5.15
C LEU A 91 16.94 -2.80 6.54
N PHE A 92 17.35 -3.99 6.99
CA PHE A 92 18.05 -4.17 8.27
C PHE A 92 19.44 -3.52 8.31
N ALA A 93 20.02 -3.21 7.16
CA ALA A 93 21.30 -2.49 7.08
C ALA A 93 21.14 -0.97 7.23
N THR A 94 19.91 -0.45 7.28
CA THR A 94 19.64 1.00 7.32
C THR A 94 19.65 1.57 8.73
N GLU A 95 19.98 2.85 8.86
CA GLU A 95 19.85 3.57 10.13
C GLU A 95 18.37 3.77 10.50
N ASP A 96 17.50 3.95 9.52
CA ASP A 96 16.05 4.05 9.72
C ASP A 96 15.47 2.82 10.42
N GLN A 97 15.96 1.61 10.11
CA GLN A 97 15.54 0.39 10.79
C GLN A 97 15.94 0.41 12.27
N LYS A 98 17.17 0.82 12.58
CA LYS A 98 17.66 0.91 13.95
C LYS A 98 16.87 1.95 14.74
N GLU A 99 16.62 3.12 14.13
CA GLU A 99 15.80 4.17 14.73
C GLU A 99 14.39 3.68 15.00
N GLY A 100 13.74 3.02 14.04
CA GLY A 100 12.40 2.48 14.19
C GLY A 100 12.29 1.48 15.35
N MET A 101 13.25 0.55 15.44
CA MET A 101 13.29 -0.44 16.54
C MET A 101 13.57 0.23 17.90
N THR A 102 14.49 1.19 17.94
CA THR A 102 14.81 1.93 19.18
C THR A 102 13.60 2.74 19.65
N ALA A 103 12.98 3.50 18.74
CA ALA A 103 11.78 4.28 19.03
C ALA A 103 10.62 3.42 19.56
N PHE A 104 10.43 2.23 18.96
CA PHE A 104 9.43 1.27 19.43
C PHE A 104 9.68 0.79 20.87
N VAL A 105 10.92 0.43 21.21
CA VAL A 105 11.30 -0.01 22.56
C VAL A 105 11.14 1.12 23.56
N GLU A 106 11.55 2.34 23.18
CA GLU A 106 11.50 3.54 24.02
C GLU A 106 10.10 4.18 24.08
N LYS A 107 9.12 3.68 23.30
CA LYS A 107 7.75 4.20 23.21
C LYS A 107 7.67 5.68 22.83
N ARG A 108 8.50 6.10 21.90
CA ARG A 108 8.54 7.45 21.32
C ARG A 108 8.29 7.40 19.82
N ASN A 109 8.01 8.55 19.23
CA ASN A 109 7.94 8.68 17.78
C ASN A 109 9.35 8.52 17.17
N ALA A 110 9.44 7.75 16.09
CA ALA A 110 10.66 7.60 15.33
C ALA A 110 10.97 8.88 14.52
N GLN A 111 12.26 9.15 14.32
CA GLN A 111 12.75 10.27 13.50
C GLN A 111 13.60 9.70 12.38
N PHE A 112 12.97 9.40 11.26
CA PHE A 112 13.64 8.80 10.12
C PHE A 112 14.41 9.82 9.31
N GLU A 113 15.62 9.47 8.88
CA GLU A 113 16.53 10.33 8.13
C GLU A 113 16.74 9.87 6.67
N ASN A 114 16.07 8.80 6.26
CA ASN A 114 16.21 8.20 4.92
C ASN A 114 17.64 7.67 4.66
N LYS A 115 18.20 6.97 5.64
CA LYS A 115 19.57 6.42 5.59
C LYS A 115 19.64 4.96 6.00
#